data_49e88bebd1c3391f8515c721063029df
#
_entry.id   49e88bebd1c3391f8515c721063029df
#
_cell.length_a   1.000
_cell.length_b   1.000
_cell.length_c   1.000
_cell.angle_alpha   90.00
_cell.angle_beta   90.00
_cell.angle_gamma   90.00
#
_symmetry.space_group_name_H-M   'P 1'
#
loop_
_entity.id
_entity.type
_entity.pdbx_description
1 polymer ?
#
loop_
_entity_poly.entity_id
_entity_poly.type
_entity_poly.pdbx_seq_one_letter_code
_entity_poly.pdbx_strand_id
1 'polypeptide(L)'
;MEYANHLKEYAPAWSASQVDEEVARIRKAAEARNHNTEVYKFCYSAIDLTTLSCNDSVKSVTEFARKAAEFYQKYPHIPNVASICIYPSFVETVGLAVDGTPMKITSVGGGFPAAQTFLEVKALEVAMAVENGADEVDIVLNVGRMLTGEYDEAANEVEVIRTEMASIRKNKILKTALV
;
A
#
# COMPACT_ATOMS: atom_id res chain seq x y z
N MET A 1 8.89 -24.13 4.81
CA MET A 1 8.92 -23.63 6.22
C MET A 1 7.51 -23.74 6.76
N GLU A 2 7.29 -24.34 7.91
CA GLU A 2 5.91 -24.48 8.43
C GLU A 2 5.49 -23.22 9.19
N TYR A 3 4.95 -22.23 8.52
CA TYR A 3 4.44 -20.99 9.13
C TYR A 3 3.34 -21.25 10.18
N ALA A 4 2.54 -22.32 10.00
CA ALA A 4 1.53 -22.72 10.98
C ALA A 4 2.11 -23.00 12.39
N ASN A 5 3.35 -23.47 12.48
CA ASN A 5 3.99 -23.70 13.78
C ASN A 5 4.45 -22.38 14.42
N HIS A 6 4.95 -21.45 13.62
CA HIS A 6 5.30 -20.11 14.12
C HIS A 6 4.08 -19.35 14.63
N LEU A 7 2.93 -19.44 13.94
CA LEU A 7 1.72 -18.77 14.40
C LEU A 7 1.22 -19.24 15.75
N LYS A 8 1.47 -20.51 16.14
CA LYS A 8 1.11 -21.01 17.47
C LYS A 8 1.89 -20.31 18.60
N GLU A 9 3.10 -19.86 18.31
CA GLU A 9 3.93 -19.10 19.27
C GLU A 9 3.39 -17.69 19.50
N TYR A 10 2.62 -17.16 18.54
CA TYR A 10 2.03 -15.82 18.56
C TYR A 10 0.50 -15.85 18.72
N ALA A 11 -0.05 -16.96 19.28
CA ALA A 11 -1.46 -17.02 19.57
C ALA A 11 -1.89 -15.80 20.39
N PRO A 12 -3.03 -15.14 20.06
CA PRO A 12 -3.42 -13.92 20.72
C PRO A 12 -3.61 -14.14 22.21
N ALA A 13 -2.77 -13.49 23.01
CA ALA A 13 -2.88 -13.49 24.47
C ALA A 13 -4.08 -12.64 24.96
N TRP A 14 -4.74 -11.90 24.06
CA TRP A 14 -5.74 -10.89 24.38
C TRP A 14 -7.11 -11.27 23.83
N SER A 15 -8.14 -11.08 24.64
CA SER A 15 -9.54 -11.14 24.18
C SER A 15 -9.89 -9.85 23.42
N ALA A 16 -10.97 -9.86 22.63
CA ALA A 16 -11.47 -8.67 21.94
C ALA A 16 -11.71 -7.51 22.90
N SER A 17 -12.30 -7.76 24.07
CA SER A 17 -12.51 -6.74 25.10
C SER A 17 -11.21 -6.10 25.60
N GLN A 18 -10.17 -6.91 25.82
CA GLN A 18 -8.87 -6.39 26.25
C GLN A 18 -8.20 -5.52 25.16
N VAL A 19 -8.40 -5.87 23.88
CA VAL A 19 -7.94 -5.04 22.75
C VAL A 19 -8.68 -3.71 22.75
N ASP A 20 -10.00 -3.71 22.91
CA ASP A 20 -10.82 -2.50 22.93
C ASP A 20 -10.44 -1.56 24.09
N GLU A 21 -10.22 -2.11 25.28
CA GLU A 21 -9.77 -1.38 26.46
C GLU A 21 -8.40 -0.74 26.25
N GLU A 22 -7.46 -1.49 25.66
CA GLU A 22 -6.12 -0.98 25.40
C GLU A 22 -6.13 0.09 24.30
N VAL A 23 -6.91 -0.08 23.24
CA VAL A 23 -7.13 0.94 22.21
C VAL A 23 -7.70 2.22 22.84
N ALA A 24 -8.69 2.12 23.70
CA ALA A 24 -9.27 3.27 24.39
C ALA A 24 -8.23 3.97 25.30
N ARG A 25 -7.40 3.21 26.01
CA ARG A 25 -6.31 3.74 26.84
C ARG A 25 -5.26 4.48 26.01
N ILE A 26 -4.82 3.90 24.89
CA ILE A 26 -3.85 4.50 23.97
C ILE A 26 -4.42 5.80 23.38
N ARG A 27 -5.66 5.78 22.90
CA ARG A 27 -6.33 6.97 22.35
C ARG A 27 -6.36 8.13 23.36
N LYS A 28 -6.83 7.86 24.58
CA LYS A 28 -6.89 8.86 25.64
C LYS A 28 -5.52 9.45 25.99
N ALA A 29 -4.49 8.61 26.06
CA ALA A 29 -3.12 9.04 26.37
C ALA A 29 -2.46 9.83 25.23
N ALA A 30 -2.82 9.51 23.99
CA ALA A 30 -2.22 10.10 22.79
C ALA A 30 -2.90 11.41 22.36
N GLU A 31 -4.20 11.60 22.65
CA GLU A 31 -5.03 12.69 22.12
C GLU A 31 -4.42 14.06 22.40
N ALA A 32 -4.18 14.39 23.66
CA ALA A 32 -3.63 15.70 24.03
C ALA A 32 -2.20 15.94 23.50
N ARG A 33 -1.39 14.86 23.40
CA ARG A 33 0.00 14.92 22.96
C ARG A 33 0.12 15.07 21.45
N ASN A 34 -0.79 14.47 20.68
CA ASN A 34 -0.70 14.38 19.23
C ASN A 34 -1.54 15.47 18.52
N HIS A 35 -2.31 16.28 19.26
CA HIS A 35 -3.12 17.34 18.68
C HIS A 35 -2.30 18.61 18.43
N ASN A 36 -1.36 18.54 17.48
CA ASN A 36 -0.49 19.65 17.12
C ASN A 36 -0.07 19.61 15.64
N THR A 37 0.39 20.75 15.14
CA THR A 37 0.74 20.96 13.73
C THR A 37 1.83 20.01 13.23
N GLU A 38 2.83 19.68 14.03
CA GLU A 38 3.94 18.83 13.59
C GLU A 38 3.48 17.38 13.40
N VAL A 39 2.63 16.87 14.29
CA VAL A 39 2.02 15.55 14.12
C VAL A 39 1.11 15.53 12.90
N TYR A 40 0.33 16.61 12.66
CA TYR A 40 -0.51 16.68 11.46
C TYR A 40 0.31 16.68 10.17
N LYS A 41 1.41 17.43 10.11
CA LYS A 41 2.33 17.40 8.98
C LYS A 41 2.94 16.01 8.77
N PHE A 42 3.33 15.34 9.86
CA PHE A 42 3.83 13.97 9.81
C PHE A 42 2.77 13.02 9.25
N CYS A 43 1.56 13.04 9.78
CA CYS A 43 0.46 12.21 9.29
C CYS A 43 0.17 12.49 7.81
N TYR A 44 0.16 13.76 7.41
CA TYR A 44 -0.04 14.15 6.00
C TYR A 44 1.07 13.57 5.10
N SER A 45 2.32 13.63 5.54
CA SER A 45 3.46 13.09 4.77
C SER A 45 3.50 11.56 4.69
N ALA A 46 2.71 10.89 5.50
CA ALA A 46 2.59 9.43 5.51
C ALA A 46 1.38 8.91 4.71
N ILE A 47 0.61 9.79 4.07
CA ILE A 47 -0.57 9.41 3.30
C ILE A 47 -0.15 8.84 1.94
N ASP A 48 -0.62 7.64 1.61
CA ASP A 48 -0.77 7.18 0.24
C ASP A 48 -2.11 7.71 -0.28
N LEU A 49 -2.05 8.80 -1.06
CA LEU A 49 -3.23 9.47 -1.57
C LEU A 49 -3.85 8.63 -2.69
N THR A 50 -4.99 8.00 -2.40
CA THR A 50 -5.50 6.87 -3.15
C THR A 50 -6.76 7.21 -3.97
N THR A 51 -6.80 6.75 -5.22
CA THR A 51 -8.03 6.57 -5.98
C THR A 51 -8.03 5.19 -6.62
N LEU A 52 -9.05 4.40 -6.29
CA LEU A 52 -9.27 3.04 -6.79
C LEU A 52 -10.75 2.88 -7.19
N SER A 53 -11.30 3.92 -7.79
CA SER A 53 -12.68 3.91 -8.24
C SER A 53 -12.82 3.11 -9.52
N CYS A 54 -13.87 2.31 -9.63
CA CYS A 54 -14.13 1.51 -10.84
C CYS A 54 -14.40 2.35 -12.10
N ASN A 55 -14.64 3.67 -11.94
CA ASN A 55 -14.82 4.62 -13.03
C ASN A 55 -13.62 5.55 -13.23
N ASP A 56 -12.46 5.25 -12.63
CA ASP A 56 -11.24 6.01 -12.89
C ASP A 56 -10.89 5.96 -14.38
N SER A 57 -10.40 7.09 -14.86
CA SER A 57 -10.01 7.29 -16.26
C SER A 57 -8.69 8.06 -16.31
N VAL A 58 -8.01 8.01 -17.44
CA VAL A 58 -6.78 8.82 -17.66
C VAL A 58 -7.02 10.29 -17.29
N LYS A 59 -8.17 10.85 -17.65
CA LYS A 59 -8.50 12.24 -17.32
C LYS A 59 -8.66 12.45 -15.80
N SER A 60 -9.50 11.65 -15.13
CA SER A 60 -9.77 11.83 -13.69
C SER A 60 -8.52 11.60 -12.84
N VAL A 61 -7.72 10.60 -13.18
CA VAL A 61 -6.48 10.28 -12.44
C VAL A 61 -5.40 11.35 -12.69
N THR A 62 -5.28 11.88 -13.91
CA THR A 62 -4.39 13.01 -14.20
C THR A 62 -4.78 14.26 -13.40
N GLU A 63 -6.07 14.60 -13.36
CA GLU A 63 -6.55 15.74 -12.58
C GLU A 63 -6.34 15.55 -11.08
N PHE A 64 -6.53 14.33 -10.59
CA PHE A 64 -6.29 13.97 -9.19
C PHE A 64 -4.81 14.15 -8.80
N ALA A 65 -3.88 13.60 -9.59
CA ALA A 65 -2.46 13.71 -9.34
C ALA A 65 -1.94 15.16 -9.46
N ARG A 66 -2.42 15.91 -10.46
CA ARG A 66 -2.07 17.33 -10.63
C ARG A 66 -2.48 18.19 -9.44
N LYS A 67 -3.67 17.96 -8.86
CA LYS A 67 -4.10 18.68 -7.66
C LYS A 67 -3.14 18.47 -6.48
N ALA A 68 -2.58 17.26 -6.31
CA ALA A 68 -1.58 17.00 -5.29
C ALA A 68 -0.26 17.73 -5.59
N ALA A 69 0.19 17.73 -6.85
CA ALA A 69 1.39 18.45 -7.28
C ALA A 69 1.24 19.98 -7.12
N GLU A 70 0.10 20.55 -7.52
CA GLU A 70 -0.22 21.97 -7.34
C GLU A 70 -0.28 22.36 -5.87
N PHE A 71 -0.85 21.52 -5.01
CA PHE A 71 -0.87 21.75 -3.56
C PHE A 71 0.55 21.83 -3.00
N TYR A 72 1.42 20.89 -3.35
CA TYR A 72 2.82 20.88 -2.94
C TYR A 72 3.55 22.15 -3.36
N GLN A 73 3.37 22.60 -4.61
CA GLN A 73 3.99 23.84 -5.12
C GLN A 73 3.46 25.08 -4.42
N LYS A 74 2.15 25.13 -4.14
CA LYS A 74 1.48 26.26 -3.51
C LYS A 74 1.84 26.43 -2.02
N TYR A 75 2.11 25.33 -1.33
CA TYR A 75 2.34 25.30 0.11
C TYR A 75 3.68 24.62 0.47
N PRO A 76 4.83 25.21 0.11
CA PRO A 76 6.15 24.57 0.27
C PRO A 76 6.56 24.32 1.73
N HIS A 77 5.85 24.91 2.70
CA HIS A 77 6.04 24.67 4.13
C HIS A 77 5.24 23.47 4.68
N ILE A 78 4.41 22.87 3.84
CA ILE A 78 3.69 21.62 4.13
C ILE A 78 4.39 20.50 3.36
N PRO A 79 4.71 19.35 3.99
CA PRO A 79 5.31 18.23 3.26
C PRO A 79 4.35 17.73 2.18
N ASN A 80 4.88 17.03 1.17
CA ASN A 80 4.03 16.28 0.23
C ASN A 80 3.44 15.03 0.88
N VAL A 81 2.41 14.46 0.28
CA VAL A 81 1.96 13.10 0.57
C VAL A 81 3.05 12.09 0.22
N ALA A 82 3.06 10.92 0.85
CA ALA A 82 4.06 9.88 0.61
C ALA A 82 4.02 9.42 -0.85
N SER A 83 2.85 9.08 -1.33
CA SER A 83 2.65 8.61 -2.69
C SER A 83 1.26 8.94 -3.24
N ILE A 84 1.10 8.75 -4.55
CA ILE A 84 -0.19 8.64 -5.23
C ILE A 84 -0.43 7.15 -5.52
N CYS A 85 -1.51 6.59 -4.95
CA CYS A 85 -1.86 5.19 -5.10
C CYS A 85 -3.01 5.00 -6.09
N ILE A 86 -2.78 4.17 -7.12
CA ILE A 86 -3.69 4.01 -8.27
C ILE A 86 -3.66 2.57 -8.83
N TYR A 87 -4.55 2.28 -9.77
CA TYR A 87 -4.49 1.05 -10.56
C TYR A 87 -3.25 0.99 -11.47
N PRO A 88 -2.72 -0.19 -11.78
CA PRO A 88 -1.45 -0.35 -12.50
C PRO A 88 -1.45 0.28 -13.90
N SER A 89 -2.60 0.31 -14.58
CA SER A 89 -2.74 0.92 -15.91
C SER A 89 -2.55 2.45 -15.93
N PHE A 90 -2.53 3.12 -14.77
CA PHE A 90 -2.38 4.59 -14.67
C PHE A 90 -0.99 5.02 -14.16
N VAL A 91 -0.08 4.09 -13.91
CA VAL A 91 1.26 4.39 -13.35
C VAL A 91 2.00 5.43 -14.18
N GLU A 92 2.13 5.21 -15.49
CA GLU A 92 2.79 6.15 -16.39
C GLU A 92 2.07 7.51 -16.43
N THR A 93 0.72 7.49 -16.46
CA THR A 93 -0.11 8.70 -16.45
C THR A 93 0.16 9.57 -15.21
N VAL A 94 0.23 8.94 -14.03
CA VAL A 94 0.52 9.63 -12.78
C VAL A 94 1.97 10.10 -12.73
N GLY A 95 2.92 9.30 -13.22
CA GLY A 95 4.32 9.68 -13.31
C GLY A 95 4.53 11.00 -14.05
N LEU A 96 3.86 11.15 -15.20
CA LEU A 96 3.89 12.40 -15.97
C LEU A 96 3.19 13.58 -15.25
N ALA A 97 2.17 13.28 -14.45
CA ALA A 97 1.40 14.33 -13.76
C ALA A 97 2.08 14.89 -12.51
N VAL A 98 2.94 14.09 -11.85
CA VAL A 98 3.69 14.48 -10.64
C VAL A 98 5.17 14.74 -10.89
N ASP A 99 5.58 14.74 -12.15
CA ASP A 99 6.98 15.00 -12.52
C ASP A 99 7.49 16.32 -11.92
N GLY A 100 8.73 16.31 -11.45
CA GLY A 100 9.33 17.43 -10.73
C GLY A 100 8.88 17.59 -9.27
N THR A 101 8.11 16.65 -8.73
CA THR A 101 7.78 16.57 -7.29
C THR A 101 8.50 15.40 -6.62
N PRO A 102 8.64 15.39 -5.29
CA PRO A 102 9.20 14.24 -4.58
C PRO A 102 8.17 13.10 -4.29
N MET A 103 6.93 13.23 -4.77
CA MET A 103 5.90 12.23 -4.57
C MET A 103 6.24 10.93 -5.28
N LYS A 104 6.06 9.81 -4.58
CA LYS A 104 6.20 8.48 -5.16
C LYS A 104 4.92 8.04 -5.83
N ILE A 105 5.02 6.97 -6.60
CA ILE A 105 3.91 6.31 -7.25
C ILE A 105 3.74 4.93 -6.64
N THR A 106 2.60 4.69 -6.03
CA THR A 106 2.19 3.38 -5.55
C THR A 106 1.15 2.80 -6.52
N SER A 107 1.35 1.57 -6.94
CA SER A 107 0.37 0.81 -7.71
C SER A 107 -0.24 -0.28 -6.85
N VAL A 108 -1.55 -0.50 -6.93
CA VAL A 108 -2.07 -1.79 -6.51
C VAL A 108 -1.73 -2.86 -7.54
N GLY A 109 -1.68 -4.13 -7.11
CA GLY A 109 -1.35 -5.23 -8.02
C GLY A 109 -1.65 -6.61 -7.41
N GLY A 110 -1.30 -7.67 -8.12
CA GLY A 110 -1.49 -9.03 -7.64
C GLY A 110 -2.96 -9.45 -7.55
N GLY A 111 -3.82 -8.89 -8.44
CA GLY A 111 -5.26 -9.16 -8.43
C GLY A 111 -5.99 -8.43 -7.30
N PHE A 112 -5.50 -7.25 -6.93
CA PHE A 112 -6.08 -6.41 -5.86
C PHE A 112 -7.56 -6.07 -6.13
N PRO A 113 -8.46 -6.05 -5.10
CA PRO A 113 -8.18 -6.36 -3.69
C PRO A 113 -8.39 -7.84 -3.32
N ALA A 114 -8.95 -8.66 -4.21
CA ALA A 114 -9.36 -10.02 -3.88
C ALA A 114 -8.22 -11.03 -3.85
N ALA A 115 -7.12 -10.78 -4.55
CA ALA A 115 -6.00 -11.71 -4.75
C ALA A 115 -6.41 -13.09 -5.32
N GLN A 116 -7.58 -13.19 -5.97
CA GLN A 116 -8.20 -14.44 -6.45
C GLN A 116 -7.93 -14.67 -7.94
N THR A 117 -6.64 -14.68 -8.31
CA THR A 117 -6.20 -14.98 -9.67
C THR A 117 -4.95 -15.86 -9.64
N PHE A 118 -4.47 -16.28 -10.80
CA PHE A 118 -3.28 -17.11 -10.95
C PHE A 118 -2.02 -16.38 -10.52
N LEU A 119 -1.07 -17.11 -9.93
CA LEU A 119 0.17 -16.54 -9.42
C LEU A 119 0.99 -15.85 -10.51
N GLU A 120 1.05 -16.46 -11.68
CA GLU A 120 1.76 -15.93 -12.87
C GLU A 120 1.16 -14.59 -13.32
N VAL A 121 -0.17 -14.46 -13.25
CA VAL A 121 -0.88 -13.20 -13.57
C VAL A 121 -0.56 -12.13 -12.54
N LYS A 122 -0.54 -12.48 -11.25
CA LYS A 122 -0.16 -11.56 -10.18
C LYS A 122 1.26 -11.03 -10.37
N ALA A 123 2.20 -11.93 -10.62
CA ALA A 123 3.60 -11.60 -10.84
C ALA A 123 3.78 -10.69 -12.06
N LEU A 124 3.13 -11.02 -13.17
CA LEU A 124 3.17 -10.22 -14.40
C LEU A 124 2.57 -8.81 -14.20
N GLU A 125 1.44 -8.69 -13.53
CA GLU A 125 0.81 -7.39 -13.25
C GLU A 125 1.73 -6.49 -12.43
N VAL A 126 2.35 -7.03 -11.37
CA VAL A 126 3.33 -6.32 -10.55
C VAL A 126 4.56 -5.93 -11.35
N ALA A 127 5.07 -6.84 -12.18
CA ALA A 127 6.19 -6.59 -13.09
C ALA A 127 5.92 -5.39 -13.99
N MET A 128 4.77 -5.38 -14.67
CA MET A 128 4.35 -4.30 -15.56
C MET A 128 4.19 -2.96 -14.83
N ALA A 129 3.62 -2.97 -13.61
CA ALA A 129 3.51 -1.76 -12.81
C ALA A 129 4.89 -1.15 -12.50
N VAL A 130 5.87 -1.98 -12.13
CA VAL A 130 7.24 -1.54 -11.85
C VAL A 130 7.97 -1.05 -13.12
N GLU A 131 7.79 -1.74 -14.25
CA GLU A 131 8.34 -1.32 -15.54
C GLU A 131 7.81 0.06 -15.95
N ASN A 132 6.52 0.31 -15.75
CA ASN A 132 5.85 1.58 -16.03
C ASN A 132 6.21 2.70 -15.04
N GLY A 133 6.97 2.41 -13.99
CA GLY A 133 7.53 3.43 -13.10
C GLY A 133 7.00 3.45 -11.67
N ALA A 134 6.19 2.47 -11.26
CA ALA A 134 5.76 2.40 -9.86
C ALA A 134 6.98 2.30 -8.91
N ASP A 135 6.96 3.07 -7.83
CA ASP A 135 7.96 3.02 -6.76
C ASP A 135 7.64 1.97 -5.72
N GLU A 136 6.36 1.76 -5.50
CA GLU A 136 5.82 0.84 -4.52
C GLU A 136 4.66 0.07 -5.14
N VAL A 137 4.47 -1.18 -4.72
CA VAL A 137 3.32 -1.99 -5.14
C VAL A 137 2.63 -2.56 -3.92
N ASP A 138 1.32 -2.36 -3.86
CA ASP A 138 0.45 -2.88 -2.81
C ASP A 138 -0.27 -4.14 -3.30
N ILE A 139 -0.07 -5.25 -2.61
CA ILE A 139 -0.78 -6.50 -2.85
C ILE A 139 -1.60 -6.90 -1.62
N VAL A 140 -2.59 -7.74 -1.83
CA VAL A 140 -3.35 -8.38 -0.75
C VAL A 140 -2.91 -9.84 -0.65
N LEU A 141 -2.76 -10.36 0.58
CA LEU A 141 -2.62 -11.79 0.80
C LEU A 141 -3.87 -12.51 0.32
N ASN A 142 -3.70 -13.72 -0.21
CA ASN A 142 -4.85 -14.56 -0.55
C ASN A 142 -5.64 -14.91 0.73
N VAL A 143 -6.72 -14.15 0.98
CA VAL A 143 -7.53 -14.26 2.20
C VAL A 143 -8.11 -15.68 2.35
N GLY A 144 -8.53 -16.30 1.25
CA GLY A 144 -9.04 -17.67 1.27
C GLY A 144 -8.00 -18.65 1.82
N ARG A 145 -6.77 -18.59 1.35
CA ARG A 145 -5.66 -19.42 1.86
C ARG A 145 -5.34 -19.13 3.33
N MET A 146 -5.35 -17.86 3.70
CA MET A 146 -5.12 -17.48 5.10
C MET A 146 -6.19 -18.07 6.03
N LEU A 147 -7.46 -18.01 5.65
CA LEU A 147 -8.58 -18.54 6.43
C LEU A 147 -8.60 -20.08 6.51
N THR A 148 -8.07 -20.77 5.51
CA THR A 148 -7.99 -22.24 5.48
C THR A 148 -6.68 -22.79 6.06
N GLY A 149 -5.75 -21.90 6.48
CA GLY A 149 -4.49 -22.30 7.09
C GLY A 149 -3.39 -22.68 6.09
N GLU A 150 -3.56 -22.33 4.81
CA GLU A 150 -2.58 -22.54 3.73
C GLU A 150 -1.51 -21.43 3.76
N TYR A 151 -0.84 -21.29 4.90
CA TYR A 151 0.07 -20.16 5.14
C TYR A 151 1.35 -20.23 4.31
N ASP A 152 1.86 -21.43 4.04
CA ASP A 152 3.06 -21.63 3.23
C ASP A 152 2.80 -21.24 1.76
N GLU A 153 1.61 -21.55 1.23
CA GLU A 153 1.19 -21.14 -0.10
C GLU A 153 0.99 -19.63 -0.21
N ALA A 154 0.38 -19.02 0.82
CA ALA A 154 0.20 -17.57 0.86
C ALA A 154 1.56 -16.85 0.94
N ALA A 155 2.51 -17.35 1.71
CA ALA A 155 3.86 -16.82 1.80
C ALA A 155 4.65 -17.01 0.49
N ASN A 156 4.53 -18.17 -0.15
CA ASN A 156 5.15 -18.44 -1.45
C ASN A 156 4.66 -17.47 -2.53
N GLU A 157 3.36 -17.11 -2.55
CA GLU A 157 2.85 -16.09 -3.48
C GLU A 157 3.58 -14.75 -3.31
N VAL A 158 3.76 -14.30 -2.06
CA VAL A 158 4.48 -13.05 -1.77
C VAL A 158 5.95 -13.14 -2.19
N GLU A 159 6.61 -14.26 -1.94
CA GLU A 159 8.01 -14.48 -2.33
C GLU A 159 8.21 -14.45 -3.83
N VAL A 160 7.34 -15.12 -4.59
CA VAL A 160 7.39 -15.13 -6.07
C VAL A 160 7.18 -13.72 -6.61
N ILE A 161 6.15 -13.01 -6.16
CA ILE A 161 5.87 -11.64 -6.59
C ILE A 161 7.03 -10.71 -6.27
N ARG A 162 7.59 -10.80 -5.06
CA ARG A 162 8.75 -10.00 -4.65
C ARG A 162 9.98 -10.29 -5.51
N THR A 163 10.21 -11.54 -5.82
CA THR A 163 11.35 -11.97 -6.64
C THR A 163 11.23 -11.41 -8.05
N GLU A 164 10.05 -11.51 -8.65
CA GLU A 164 9.77 -10.96 -9.97
C GLU A 164 9.96 -9.43 -9.98
N MET A 165 9.39 -8.73 -9.03
CA MET A 165 9.57 -7.29 -8.89
C MET A 165 11.05 -6.90 -8.76
N ALA A 166 11.84 -7.63 -7.97
CA ALA A 166 13.26 -7.37 -7.76
C ALA A 166 14.12 -7.66 -9.00
N SER A 167 13.66 -8.56 -9.88
CA SER A 167 14.34 -8.85 -11.17
C SER A 167 14.32 -7.65 -12.10
N ILE A 168 13.29 -6.82 -12.02
CA ILE A 168 13.10 -5.62 -12.85
C ILE A 168 13.83 -4.42 -12.24
N ARG A 169 13.56 -4.12 -10.96
CA ARG A 169 14.20 -3.02 -10.23
C ARG A 169 14.42 -3.35 -8.75
N LYS A 170 15.68 -3.43 -8.32
CA LYS A 170 16.09 -3.89 -6.98
C LYS A 170 15.61 -3.02 -5.80
N ASN A 171 15.30 -1.74 -6.01
CA ASN A 171 15.03 -0.77 -4.93
C ASN A 171 13.55 -0.40 -4.82
N LYS A 172 12.65 -1.25 -5.31
CA LYS A 172 11.21 -1.00 -5.20
C LYS A 172 10.63 -1.70 -3.97
N ILE A 173 9.56 -1.13 -3.43
CA ILE A 173 8.92 -1.58 -2.19
C ILE A 173 7.68 -2.40 -2.55
N LEU A 174 7.59 -3.61 -2.01
CA LEU A 174 6.38 -4.42 -2.01
C LEU A 174 5.71 -4.27 -0.64
N LYS A 175 4.48 -3.79 -0.62
CA LYS A 175 3.65 -3.73 0.59
C LYS A 175 2.57 -4.80 0.51
N THR A 176 2.35 -5.51 1.59
CA THR A 176 1.37 -6.60 1.64
C THR A 176 0.34 -6.29 2.70
N ALA A 177 -0.93 -6.25 2.32
CA ALA A 177 -2.05 -5.99 3.20
C ALA A 177 -2.87 -7.25 3.48
N LEU A 178 -3.43 -7.33 4.68
CA LEU A 178 -4.56 -8.17 5.04
C LEU A 178 -5.81 -7.28 5.00
N VAL A 179 -6.80 -7.66 4.20
CA VAL A 179 -8.07 -6.93 4.06
C VAL A 179 -9.20 -7.74 4.68
#